data_efb017c891ac85bc99a900d49997e070
#
_entry.id   efb017c891ac85bc99a900d49997e070
#
_cell.length_a   1.000
_cell.length_b   1.000
_cell.length_c   1.000
_cell.angle_alpha   90.00
_cell.angle_beta   90.00
_cell.angle_gamma   90.00
#
_symmetry.space_group_name_H-M   'P 1'
#
loop_
_entity.id
_entity.type
_entity.pdbx_description
1 polymer ?
#
loop_
_entity_poly.entity_id
_entity_poly.type
_entity_poly.pdbx_seq_one_letter_code
_entity_poly.pdbx_strand_id
1 'polypeptide(L)'
;VLMSGTLFMLILLPFTFIQFFYAPWIQAQEAARAPRQLPANTEGHVIVTNYGPVDAALIKKLTQFKYPYVILVSEVAEALRLHDLDLKVVVGELDDPETYRLLRTEKAALVASVGSDVSNTNVAFTARGVSENVPIVATAADAASVDILQLAGCTQVLQLAEMMGQSLARRVIGRDAQTHVIGQFGDLLIAEASAARTPLVGRTLRDIRLRDHVNITVSGVWERGRYQNAGPDTLITENTVLVLAGTRSQLDEYDSLFCIYHANEVPIVILGLGRVGAATA
;
A
#
# COMPACT_ATOMS: atom_id res chain seq x y z
N VAL A 1 23.88 62.54 5.86
CA VAL A 1 24.27 61.42 4.96
C VAL A 1 25.18 60.45 5.69
N LEU A 2 26.25 60.87 6.39
CA LEU A 2 27.15 59.94 7.11
C LEU A 2 26.46 59.17 8.25
N MET A 3 25.62 59.80 9.07
CA MET A 3 24.90 59.15 10.17
C MET A 3 23.86 58.15 9.71
N SER A 4 23.18 58.38 8.58
CA SER A 4 22.22 57.42 8.04
C SER A 4 22.91 56.18 7.45
N GLY A 5 24.09 56.33 6.87
CA GLY A 5 24.86 55.19 6.33
C GLY A 5 25.42 54.27 7.42
N THR A 6 25.93 54.85 8.53
CA THR A 6 26.43 54.07 9.67
C THR A 6 25.31 53.33 10.38
N LEU A 7 24.12 53.90 10.55
CA LEU A 7 22.97 53.27 11.12
C LEU A 7 22.47 52.10 10.25
N PHE A 8 22.44 52.30 8.92
CA PHE A 8 22.07 51.28 7.97
C PHE A 8 23.05 50.08 7.98
N MET A 9 24.35 50.38 8.03
CA MET A 9 25.38 49.34 8.12
C MET A 9 25.33 48.57 9.43
N LEU A 10 25.00 49.23 10.55
CA LEU A 10 24.90 48.63 11.86
C LEU A 10 23.70 47.65 11.97
N ILE A 11 22.63 47.90 11.22
CA ILE A 11 21.46 47.03 11.12
C ILE A 11 21.67 45.88 10.13
N LEU A 12 22.26 46.17 8.96
CA LEU A 12 22.47 45.15 7.91
C LEU A 12 23.57 44.16 8.26
N LEU A 13 24.62 44.56 8.96
CA LEU A 13 25.78 43.70 9.25
C LEU A 13 25.38 42.47 10.08
N PRO A 14 24.64 42.57 11.22
CA PRO A 14 24.16 41.39 11.94
C PRO A 14 23.17 40.55 11.14
N PHE A 15 22.31 41.19 10.33
CA PHE A 15 21.36 40.46 9.48
C PHE A 15 22.09 39.66 8.39
N THR A 16 23.08 40.27 7.73
CA THR A 16 23.92 39.60 6.74
C THR A 16 24.75 38.48 7.37
N PHE A 17 25.29 38.70 8.57
CA PHE A 17 26.01 37.65 9.30
C PHE A 17 25.11 36.47 9.64
N ILE A 18 23.90 36.73 10.14
CA ILE A 18 22.93 35.66 10.43
C ILE A 18 22.57 34.89 9.16
N GLN A 19 22.28 35.60 8.06
CA GLN A 19 21.82 34.96 6.82
C GLN A 19 22.92 34.17 6.11
N PHE A 20 24.15 34.66 6.07
CA PHE A 20 25.24 34.08 5.27
C PHE A 20 26.19 33.17 6.07
N PHE A 21 26.26 33.31 7.39
CA PHE A 21 27.19 32.53 8.22
C PHE A 21 26.48 31.72 9.27
N TYR A 22 25.56 32.27 10.04
CA TYR A 22 24.95 31.60 11.17
C TYR A 22 23.90 30.61 10.75
N ALA A 23 23.00 30.96 9.84
CA ALA A 23 21.97 30.05 9.35
C ALA A 23 22.53 28.83 8.59
N PRO A 24 23.49 29.00 7.65
CA PRO A 24 24.14 27.85 7.01
C PRO A 24 24.94 26.98 8.00
N TRP A 25 25.57 27.59 9.01
CA TRP A 25 26.31 26.84 10.04
C TRP A 25 25.38 25.98 10.91
N ILE A 26 24.24 26.54 11.35
CA ILE A 26 23.24 25.76 12.09
C ILE A 26 22.70 24.61 11.23
N GLN A 27 22.32 24.90 9.97
CA GLN A 27 21.85 23.86 9.03
C GLN A 27 22.88 22.76 8.82
N ALA A 28 24.16 23.10 8.68
CA ALA A 28 25.24 22.12 8.57
C ALA A 28 25.41 21.28 9.85
N GLN A 29 25.22 21.89 11.03
CA GLN A 29 25.29 21.19 12.30
C GLN A 29 24.10 20.24 12.51
N GLU A 30 22.90 20.66 12.12
CA GLU A 30 21.71 19.81 12.13
C GLU A 30 21.83 18.65 11.13
N ALA A 31 22.32 18.95 9.92
CA ALA A 31 22.62 17.92 8.91
C ALA A 31 23.64 16.88 9.39
N ALA A 32 24.63 17.30 10.19
CA ALA A 32 25.61 16.38 10.77
C ALA A 32 25.03 15.47 11.89
N ARG A 33 23.92 15.87 12.48
CA ARG A 33 23.20 15.07 13.51
C ARG A 33 22.20 14.08 12.92
N ALA A 34 21.81 14.23 11.67
CA ALA A 34 20.87 13.32 11.04
C ALA A 34 21.51 11.92 10.86
N PRO A 35 20.87 10.86 11.32
CA PRO A 35 21.42 9.50 11.18
C PRO A 35 21.54 9.14 9.70
N ARG A 36 22.72 8.65 9.30
CA ARG A 36 23.03 8.22 7.92
C ARG A 36 23.25 6.73 7.79
N GLN A 37 23.25 6.00 8.91
CA GLN A 37 23.46 4.57 8.94
C GLN A 37 22.66 3.90 10.04
N LEU A 38 22.36 2.62 9.85
CA LEU A 38 21.71 1.81 10.86
C LEU A 38 22.74 1.17 11.82
N PRO A 39 22.35 0.86 13.06
CA PRO A 39 23.17 0.07 13.98
C PRO A 39 23.59 -1.27 13.37
N ALA A 40 24.81 -1.73 13.69
CA ALA A 40 25.38 -2.95 13.13
C ALA A 40 24.59 -4.25 13.43
N ASN A 41 23.72 -4.23 14.42
CA ASN A 41 22.86 -5.35 14.81
C ASN A 41 21.44 -5.30 14.22
N THR A 42 21.15 -4.35 13.32
CA THR A 42 19.82 -4.23 12.71
C THR A 42 19.63 -5.31 11.65
N GLU A 43 18.59 -6.13 11.79
CA GLU A 43 18.23 -7.20 10.86
C GLU A 43 16.68 -7.30 10.75
N GLY A 44 16.19 -7.85 9.64
CA GLY A 44 14.75 -8.09 9.43
C GLY A 44 13.89 -6.83 9.35
N HIS A 45 14.50 -5.68 9.11
CA HIS A 45 13.82 -4.40 9.02
C HIS A 45 13.28 -4.14 7.61
N VAL A 46 12.29 -3.26 7.53
CA VAL A 46 11.72 -2.78 6.27
C VAL A 46 12.29 -1.40 5.96
N ILE A 47 12.85 -1.23 4.77
CA ILE A 47 13.31 0.05 4.25
C ILE A 47 12.16 0.67 3.45
N VAL A 48 11.71 1.86 3.85
CA VAL A 48 10.67 2.62 3.16
C VAL A 48 11.32 3.87 2.55
N THR A 49 11.23 4.05 1.26
CA THR A 49 12.02 5.08 0.54
C THR A 49 11.27 6.39 0.29
N ASN A 50 10.16 6.59 0.97
CA ASN A 50 9.37 7.81 0.90
C ASN A 50 8.51 7.94 2.16
N TYR A 51 7.87 9.10 2.35
CA TYR A 51 6.86 9.28 3.39
C TYR A 51 5.64 10.03 2.86
N GLY A 52 4.66 9.27 2.43
CA GLY A 52 3.36 9.75 1.99
C GLY A 52 2.21 9.03 2.70
N PRO A 53 0.96 9.23 2.30
CA PRO A 53 -0.20 8.59 2.94
C PRO A 53 -0.16 7.05 2.91
N VAL A 54 0.36 6.47 1.83
CA VAL A 54 0.50 5.02 1.67
C VAL A 54 1.58 4.48 2.61
N ASP A 55 2.73 5.18 2.65
CA ASP A 55 3.86 4.81 3.51
C ASP A 55 3.49 4.93 4.99
N ALA A 56 2.77 5.98 5.37
CA ALA A 56 2.26 6.15 6.73
C ALA A 56 1.32 5.01 7.14
N ALA A 57 0.46 4.54 6.24
CA ALA A 57 -0.40 3.40 6.47
C ALA A 57 0.41 2.09 6.61
N LEU A 58 1.43 1.90 5.78
CA LEU A 58 2.37 0.78 5.88
C LEU A 58 3.11 0.80 7.22
N ILE A 59 3.71 1.92 7.59
CA ILE A 59 4.46 2.10 8.84
C ILE A 59 3.57 1.83 10.06
N LYS A 60 2.32 2.31 10.05
CA LYS A 60 1.34 2.00 11.10
C LYS A 60 1.13 0.49 11.25
N LYS A 61 1.05 -0.25 10.15
CA LYS A 61 0.92 -1.71 10.16
C LYS A 61 2.20 -2.38 10.66
N LEU A 62 3.37 -1.97 10.16
CA LEU A 62 4.66 -2.50 10.63
C LEU A 62 4.81 -2.32 12.14
N THR A 63 4.46 -1.15 12.66
CA THR A 63 4.50 -0.87 14.11
C THR A 63 3.50 -1.75 14.88
N GLN A 64 2.28 -1.94 14.37
CA GLN A 64 1.28 -2.81 14.97
C GLN A 64 1.76 -4.26 15.09
N PHE A 65 2.47 -4.76 14.08
CA PHE A 65 3.02 -6.11 14.06
C PHE A 65 4.45 -6.21 14.62
N LYS A 66 4.99 -5.11 15.16
CA LYS A 66 6.34 -5.02 15.76
C LYS A 66 7.46 -5.34 14.78
N TYR A 67 7.27 -5.08 13.48
CA TYR A 67 8.35 -5.15 12.51
C TYR A 67 9.21 -3.89 12.60
N PRO A 68 10.54 -4.03 12.68
CA PRO A 68 11.42 -2.88 12.60
C PRO A 68 11.36 -2.26 11.22
N TYR A 69 11.42 -0.93 11.14
CA TYR A 69 11.44 -0.20 9.89
C TYR A 69 12.38 0.99 9.96
N VAL A 70 12.76 1.50 8.82
CA VAL A 70 13.47 2.76 8.64
C VAL A 70 12.95 3.48 7.41
N ILE A 71 12.83 4.80 7.49
CA ILE A 71 12.44 5.66 6.38
C ILE A 71 13.71 6.28 5.82
N LEU A 72 13.96 6.07 4.53
CA LEU A 72 15.04 6.72 3.80
C LEU A 72 14.50 7.98 3.13
N VAL A 73 15.11 9.13 3.40
CA VAL A 73 14.81 10.41 2.77
C VAL A 73 16.10 11.10 2.35
N SER A 74 16.07 11.83 1.25
CA SER A 74 17.24 12.55 0.76
C SER A 74 17.43 13.90 1.47
N GLU A 75 16.33 14.55 1.89
CA GLU A 75 16.37 15.87 2.48
C GLU A 75 16.49 15.85 4.00
N VAL A 76 17.51 16.52 4.53
CA VAL A 76 17.75 16.64 5.99
C VAL A 76 16.57 17.31 6.69
N ALA A 77 15.98 18.34 6.08
CA ALA A 77 14.85 19.04 6.67
C ALA A 77 13.63 18.14 6.86
N GLU A 78 13.38 17.25 5.90
CA GLU A 78 12.33 16.25 6.01
C GLU A 78 12.66 15.20 7.05
N ALA A 79 13.89 14.74 7.12
CA ALA A 79 14.35 13.78 8.14
C ALA A 79 14.13 14.31 9.55
N LEU A 80 14.47 15.57 9.80
CA LEU A 80 14.26 16.22 11.09
C LEU A 80 12.76 16.32 11.44
N ARG A 81 11.94 16.74 10.48
CA ARG A 81 10.48 16.78 10.65
C ARG A 81 9.88 15.42 10.99
N LEU A 82 10.34 14.36 10.33
CA LEU A 82 9.87 13.00 10.59
C LEU A 82 10.40 12.45 11.92
N HIS A 83 11.62 12.83 12.29
CA HIS A 83 12.20 12.50 13.58
C HIS A 83 11.42 13.13 14.76
N ASP A 84 10.96 14.37 14.60
CA ASP A 84 10.10 15.06 15.57
C ASP A 84 8.74 14.35 15.75
N LEU A 85 8.32 13.55 14.77
CA LEU A 85 7.15 12.67 14.85
C LEU A 85 7.45 11.28 15.43
N ASP A 86 8.62 11.10 16.04
CA ASP A 86 9.12 9.82 16.61
C ASP A 86 9.24 8.69 15.58
N LEU A 87 9.47 9.04 14.30
CA LEU A 87 9.69 8.09 13.23
C LEU A 87 11.19 7.77 13.08
N LYS A 88 11.49 6.53 12.71
CA LYS A 88 12.88 6.09 12.48
C LYS A 88 13.30 6.48 11.07
N VAL A 89 14.21 7.42 10.95
CA VAL A 89 14.62 8.01 9.67
C VAL A 89 16.13 7.91 9.50
N VAL A 90 16.56 7.73 8.26
CA VAL A 90 17.96 7.83 7.81
C VAL A 90 18.00 8.75 6.59
N VAL A 91 19.03 9.61 6.52
CA VAL A 91 19.30 10.49 5.38
C VAL A 91 20.27 9.83 4.43
N GLY A 92 19.91 9.77 3.16
CA GLY A 92 20.77 9.25 2.09
C GLY A 92 20.14 9.42 0.72
N GLU A 93 20.94 9.31 -0.33
CA GLU A 93 20.48 9.41 -1.71
C GLU A 93 19.84 8.09 -2.17
N LEU A 94 18.72 8.21 -2.90
CA LEU A 94 17.93 7.04 -3.34
C LEU A 94 18.62 6.24 -4.46
N ASP A 95 19.58 6.83 -5.14
CA ASP A 95 20.34 6.26 -6.26
C ASP A 95 21.81 5.97 -5.91
N ASP A 96 22.21 6.17 -4.65
CA ASP A 96 23.57 5.85 -4.18
C ASP A 96 23.62 4.44 -3.55
N PRO A 97 24.38 3.48 -4.12
CA PRO A 97 24.57 2.15 -3.55
C PRO A 97 25.14 2.14 -2.12
N GLU A 98 25.94 3.17 -1.75
CA GLU A 98 26.50 3.26 -0.40
C GLU A 98 25.42 3.50 0.65
N THR A 99 24.40 4.28 0.31
CA THR A 99 23.20 4.48 1.15
C THR A 99 22.57 3.12 1.51
N TYR A 100 22.39 2.23 0.55
CA TYR A 100 21.77 0.91 0.78
C TYR A 100 22.67 -0.03 1.55
N ARG A 101 24.01 0.09 1.44
CA ARG A 101 24.96 -0.65 2.30
C ARG A 101 24.86 -0.18 3.76
N LEU A 102 24.83 1.14 3.98
CA LEU A 102 24.66 1.74 5.31
C LEU A 102 23.30 1.41 5.94
N LEU A 103 22.27 1.20 5.12
CA LEU A 103 20.95 0.71 5.51
C LEU A 103 20.93 -0.81 5.71
N ARG A 104 22.03 -1.53 5.49
CA ARG A 104 22.11 -2.99 5.64
C ARG A 104 21.04 -3.73 4.81
N THR A 105 20.88 -3.34 3.58
CA THR A 105 19.85 -3.88 2.67
C THR A 105 19.94 -5.39 2.51
N GLU A 106 21.13 -5.98 2.60
CA GLU A 106 21.34 -7.43 2.59
C GLU A 106 20.67 -8.18 3.76
N LYS A 107 20.42 -7.47 4.87
CA LYS A 107 19.76 -7.98 6.08
C LYS A 107 18.34 -7.47 6.24
N ALA A 108 17.85 -6.67 5.30
CA ALA A 108 16.49 -6.15 5.31
C ALA A 108 15.49 -7.26 4.93
N ALA A 109 14.31 -7.19 5.51
CA ALA A 109 13.19 -8.07 5.15
C ALA A 109 12.51 -7.62 3.85
N LEU A 110 12.54 -6.31 3.56
CA LEU A 110 11.83 -5.72 2.42
C LEU A 110 12.35 -4.31 2.15
N VAL A 111 12.41 -3.95 0.86
CA VAL A 111 12.48 -2.56 0.40
C VAL A 111 11.12 -2.19 -0.20
N ALA A 112 10.49 -1.15 0.33
CA ALA A 112 9.20 -0.64 -0.15
C ALA A 112 9.37 0.75 -0.75
N SER A 113 9.01 0.93 -2.02
CA SER A 113 9.15 2.17 -2.76
C SER A 113 7.81 2.64 -3.33
N VAL A 114 7.33 3.79 -2.84
CA VAL A 114 6.02 4.37 -3.19
C VAL A 114 6.22 5.79 -3.72
N GLY A 115 7.17 5.99 -4.60
CA GLY A 115 7.47 7.25 -5.26
C GLY A 115 6.91 7.35 -6.69
N SER A 116 7.52 8.20 -7.49
CA SER A 116 7.30 8.22 -8.94
C SER A 116 7.91 6.97 -9.59
N ASP A 117 7.41 6.59 -10.76
CA ASP A 117 7.89 5.39 -11.48
C ASP A 117 9.40 5.46 -11.75
N VAL A 118 9.92 6.64 -12.09
CA VAL A 118 11.35 6.89 -12.27
C VAL A 118 12.13 6.71 -10.97
N SER A 119 11.65 7.29 -9.87
CA SER A 119 12.27 7.15 -8.56
C SER A 119 12.26 5.69 -8.10
N ASN A 120 11.14 5.00 -8.26
CA ASN A 120 10.98 3.61 -7.90
C ASN A 120 11.92 2.69 -8.71
N THR A 121 12.14 3.02 -10.00
CA THR A 121 13.09 2.30 -10.86
C THR A 121 14.53 2.47 -10.36
N ASN A 122 14.93 3.69 -10.01
CA ASN A 122 16.26 3.97 -9.46
C ASN A 122 16.47 3.25 -8.14
N VAL A 123 15.50 3.31 -7.23
CA VAL A 123 15.53 2.58 -5.95
C VAL A 123 15.69 1.08 -6.17
N ALA A 124 14.87 0.50 -7.05
CA ALA A 124 14.90 -0.94 -7.32
C ALA A 124 16.26 -1.37 -7.90
N PHE A 125 16.75 -0.66 -8.90
CA PHE A 125 18.04 -0.95 -9.53
C PHE A 125 19.20 -0.81 -8.55
N THR A 126 19.22 0.25 -7.75
CA THR A 126 20.31 0.51 -6.78
C THR A 126 20.28 -0.50 -5.64
N ALA A 127 19.11 -0.77 -5.06
CA ALA A 127 18.95 -1.76 -3.99
C ALA A 127 19.31 -3.18 -4.47
N ARG A 128 18.92 -3.53 -5.71
CA ARG A 128 19.25 -4.82 -6.33
C ARG A 128 20.75 -4.96 -6.59
N GLY A 129 21.43 -3.87 -6.95
CA GLY A 129 22.88 -3.84 -7.10
C GLY A 129 23.66 -4.07 -5.80
N VAL A 130 23.04 -3.82 -4.64
CA VAL A 130 23.63 -4.09 -3.31
C VAL A 130 23.21 -5.45 -2.77
N SER A 131 21.98 -5.88 -3.00
CA SER A 131 21.45 -7.17 -2.51
C SER A 131 20.65 -7.89 -3.58
N GLU A 132 21.17 -9.04 -4.03
CA GLU A 132 20.50 -9.85 -5.06
C GLU A 132 19.16 -10.44 -4.61
N ASN A 133 18.99 -10.69 -3.31
CA ASN A 133 17.90 -11.49 -2.78
C ASN A 133 16.85 -10.69 -1.98
N VAL A 134 17.12 -9.43 -1.63
CA VAL A 134 16.15 -8.64 -0.86
C VAL A 134 14.84 -8.50 -1.63
N PRO A 135 13.68 -8.78 -1.04
CA PRO A 135 12.40 -8.48 -1.67
C PRO A 135 12.25 -6.97 -1.89
N ILE A 136 11.86 -6.57 -3.10
CA ILE A 136 11.61 -5.17 -3.45
C ILE A 136 10.17 -5.06 -3.93
N VAL A 137 9.38 -4.24 -3.26
CA VAL A 137 8.00 -3.93 -3.66
C VAL A 137 7.92 -2.46 -4.04
N ALA A 138 7.45 -2.19 -5.23
CA ALA A 138 7.27 -0.83 -5.71
C ALA A 138 5.84 -0.59 -6.22
N THR A 139 5.44 0.68 -6.25
CA THR A 139 4.20 1.07 -6.92
C THR A 139 4.49 1.53 -8.34
N ALA A 140 3.57 1.24 -9.28
CA ALA A 140 3.57 1.82 -10.61
C ALA A 140 2.34 2.74 -10.76
N ALA A 141 2.60 3.94 -11.27
CA ALA A 141 1.55 4.88 -11.62
C ALA A 141 1.01 4.61 -13.04
N ASP A 142 1.87 4.13 -13.93
CA ASP A 142 1.55 3.78 -15.31
C ASP A 142 1.72 2.28 -15.55
N ALA A 143 0.80 1.68 -16.30
CA ALA A 143 0.88 0.26 -16.68
C ALA A 143 2.16 -0.06 -17.47
N ALA A 144 2.62 0.86 -18.32
CA ALA A 144 3.86 0.71 -19.08
C ALA A 144 5.12 0.65 -18.20
N SER A 145 5.05 1.18 -16.97
CA SER A 145 6.18 1.15 -16.04
C SER A 145 6.33 -0.19 -15.30
N VAL A 146 5.32 -1.07 -15.34
CA VAL A 146 5.34 -2.35 -14.61
C VAL A 146 6.50 -3.22 -15.06
N ASP A 147 6.65 -3.42 -16.37
CA ASP A 147 7.72 -4.26 -16.93
C ASP A 147 9.10 -3.65 -16.65
N ILE A 148 9.21 -2.31 -16.70
CA ILE A 148 10.46 -1.60 -16.41
C ILE A 148 10.87 -1.82 -14.95
N LEU A 149 9.93 -1.70 -14.02
CA LEU A 149 10.18 -1.92 -12.59
C LEU A 149 10.54 -3.39 -12.30
N GLN A 150 9.92 -4.35 -12.97
CA GLN A 150 10.27 -5.75 -12.85
C GLN A 150 11.70 -6.01 -13.37
N LEU A 151 12.05 -5.46 -14.53
CA LEU A 151 13.41 -5.52 -15.09
C LEU A 151 14.45 -4.83 -14.21
N ALA A 152 14.07 -3.75 -13.52
CA ALA A 152 14.94 -3.07 -12.55
C ALA A 152 15.18 -3.90 -11.27
N GLY A 153 14.45 -5.02 -11.09
CA GLY A 153 14.66 -5.94 -9.98
C GLY A 153 13.57 -5.94 -8.91
N CYS A 154 12.42 -5.29 -9.16
CA CYS A 154 11.27 -5.41 -8.25
C CYS A 154 10.78 -6.86 -8.19
N THR A 155 10.56 -7.35 -6.97
CA THR A 155 9.93 -8.66 -6.73
C THR A 155 8.43 -8.58 -6.99
N GLN A 156 7.82 -7.43 -6.67
CA GLN A 156 6.40 -7.17 -6.89
C GLN A 156 6.18 -5.70 -7.24
N VAL A 157 5.30 -5.46 -8.22
CA VAL A 157 4.87 -4.13 -8.61
C VAL A 157 3.36 -3.99 -8.40
N LEU A 158 2.93 -2.94 -7.72
CA LEU A 158 1.55 -2.68 -7.35
C LEU A 158 1.01 -1.46 -8.09
N GLN A 159 -0.04 -1.64 -8.86
CA GLN A 159 -0.79 -0.54 -9.50
C GLN A 159 -1.94 -0.10 -8.57
N LEU A 160 -1.66 0.77 -7.61
CA LEU A 160 -2.63 1.16 -6.57
C LEU A 160 -3.92 1.74 -7.15
N ALA A 161 -3.83 2.56 -8.20
CA ALA A 161 -5.01 3.16 -8.83
C ALA A 161 -5.91 2.09 -9.46
N GLU A 162 -5.31 1.09 -10.12
CA GLU A 162 -6.01 -0.05 -10.70
C GLU A 162 -6.69 -0.89 -9.62
N MET A 163 -5.95 -1.24 -8.57
CA MET A 163 -6.49 -2.00 -7.43
C MET A 163 -7.65 -1.28 -6.75
N MET A 164 -7.54 0.05 -6.57
CA MET A 164 -8.61 0.87 -6.02
C MET A 164 -9.81 0.96 -6.96
N GLY A 165 -9.58 1.17 -8.26
CA GLY A 165 -10.61 1.22 -9.28
C GLY A 165 -11.41 -0.07 -9.32
N GLN A 166 -10.75 -1.20 -9.42
CA GLN A 166 -11.37 -2.52 -9.38
C GLN A 166 -12.14 -2.76 -8.07
N SER A 167 -11.59 -2.32 -6.93
CA SER A 167 -12.28 -2.43 -5.64
C SER A 167 -13.55 -1.58 -5.58
N LEU A 168 -13.56 -0.39 -6.20
CA LEU A 168 -14.74 0.45 -6.31
C LEU A 168 -15.76 -0.16 -7.28
N ALA A 169 -15.31 -0.59 -8.47
CA ALA A 169 -16.16 -1.27 -9.45
C ALA A 169 -16.89 -2.46 -8.81
N ARG A 170 -16.18 -3.32 -8.09
CA ARG A 170 -16.78 -4.47 -7.37
C ARG A 170 -17.87 -4.04 -6.38
N ARG A 171 -17.70 -2.92 -5.69
CA ARG A 171 -18.72 -2.41 -4.74
C ARG A 171 -19.97 -1.90 -5.43
N VAL A 172 -19.83 -1.40 -6.65
CA VAL A 172 -20.96 -0.91 -7.46
C VAL A 172 -21.65 -2.07 -8.17
N ILE A 173 -20.86 -2.98 -8.74
CA ILE A 173 -21.33 -4.22 -9.38
C ILE A 173 -21.73 -5.25 -8.32
N GLY A 174 -21.29 -5.11 -7.08
CA GLY A 174 -21.48 -6.03 -5.95
C GLY A 174 -22.91 -6.35 -5.52
N ARG A 175 -23.88 -6.05 -6.39
CA ARG A 175 -25.20 -6.69 -6.45
C ARG A 175 -25.21 -7.92 -7.36
N ASP A 176 -24.10 -8.21 -8.05
CA ASP A 176 -23.91 -9.46 -8.75
C ASP A 176 -23.52 -10.54 -7.75
N ALA A 177 -24.18 -11.66 -7.84
CA ALA A 177 -23.98 -12.82 -6.99
C ALA A 177 -22.64 -13.55 -7.26
N GLN A 178 -21.83 -13.09 -8.23
CA GLN A 178 -20.54 -13.68 -8.58
C GLN A 178 -19.54 -13.66 -7.42
N THR A 179 -18.72 -14.69 -7.38
CA THR A 179 -17.66 -14.81 -6.38
C THR A 179 -16.51 -13.84 -6.68
N HIS A 180 -16.10 -13.08 -5.66
CA HIS A 180 -14.96 -12.19 -5.71
C HIS A 180 -13.86 -12.68 -4.77
N VAL A 181 -12.72 -13.09 -5.32
CA VAL A 181 -11.58 -13.56 -4.52
C VAL A 181 -10.99 -12.39 -3.74
N ILE A 182 -10.95 -12.54 -2.42
CA ILE A 182 -10.40 -11.55 -1.47
C ILE A 182 -9.10 -12.02 -0.79
N GLY A 183 -8.75 -13.29 -0.94
CA GLY A 183 -7.51 -13.87 -0.42
C GLY A 183 -7.17 -15.19 -1.10
N GLN A 184 -5.87 -15.52 -1.11
CA GLN A 184 -5.36 -16.77 -1.69
C GLN A 184 -4.25 -17.35 -0.81
N PHE A 185 -4.30 -18.66 -0.59
CA PHE A 185 -3.33 -19.44 0.19
C PHE A 185 -3.03 -20.74 -0.56
N GLY A 186 -2.03 -20.71 -1.44
CA GLY A 186 -1.81 -21.80 -2.40
C GLY A 186 -3.03 -21.96 -3.32
N ASP A 187 -3.61 -23.16 -3.37
CA ASP A 187 -4.80 -23.43 -4.17
C ASP A 187 -6.13 -23.06 -3.48
N LEU A 188 -6.08 -22.75 -2.18
CA LEU A 188 -7.25 -22.30 -1.43
C LEU A 188 -7.51 -20.82 -1.69
N LEU A 189 -8.68 -20.51 -2.22
CA LEU A 189 -9.18 -19.16 -2.40
C LEU A 189 -10.22 -18.82 -1.34
N ILE A 190 -10.14 -17.61 -0.83
CA ILE A 190 -11.21 -17.03 -0.01
C ILE A 190 -11.91 -16.00 -0.90
N ALA A 191 -13.22 -16.14 -1.03
CA ALA A 191 -14.03 -15.27 -1.87
C ALA A 191 -15.24 -14.74 -1.11
N GLU A 192 -15.73 -13.59 -1.51
CA GLU A 192 -17.03 -13.07 -1.09
C GLU A 192 -18.03 -13.16 -2.24
N ALA A 193 -19.29 -13.47 -1.92
CA ALA A 193 -20.39 -13.54 -2.87
C ALA A 193 -21.65 -12.94 -2.26
N SER A 194 -22.28 -12.00 -2.97
CA SER A 194 -23.55 -11.43 -2.55
C SER A 194 -24.67 -12.45 -2.73
N ALA A 195 -25.52 -12.63 -1.74
CA ALA A 195 -26.70 -13.47 -1.87
C ALA A 195 -27.87 -12.74 -2.55
N ALA A 196 -27.78 -11.44 -2.76
CA ALA A 196 -28.84 -10.66 -3.38
C ALA A 196 -29.25 -11.21 -4.75
N ARG A 197 -30.53 -11.36 -4.98
CA ARG A 197 -31.11 -11.88 -6.24
C ARG A 197 -30.69 -13.32 -6.58
N THR A 198 -30.20 -14.08 -5.62
CA THR A 198 -29.92 -15.51 -5.82
C THR A 198 -31.05 -16.35 -5.25
N PRO A 199 -31.18 -17.62 -5.69
CA PRO A 199 -32.12 -18.58 -5.09
C PRO A 199 -31.74 -18.97 -3.65
N LEU A 200 -30.66 -18.44 -3.10
CA LEU A 200 -30.21 -18.66 -1.74
C LEU A 200 -30.99 -17.85 -0.71
N VAL A 201 -31.56 -16.71 -1.12
CA VAL A 201 -32.31 -15.80 -0.22
C VAL A 201 -33.52 -16.51 0.37
N GLY A 202 -33.73 -16.33 1.67
CA GLY A 202 -34.83 -16.95 2.43
C GLY A 202 -34.56 -18.37 2.90
N ARG A 203 -33.39 -18.92 2.60
CA ARG A 203 -32.98 -20.28 3.00
C ARG A 203 -31.92 -20.26 4.08
N THR A 204 -31.78 -21.34 4.83
CA THR A 204 -30.66 -21.53 5.76
C THR A 204 -29.49 -22.23 5.07
N LEU A 205 -28.27 -22.09 5.61
CA LEU A 205 -27.10 -22.79 5.07
C LEU A 205 -27.28 -24.31 5.10
N ARG A 206 -28.07 -24.84 6.05
CA ARG A 206 -28.44 -26.24 6.15
C ARG A 206 -29.29 -26.68 4.94
N ASP A 207 -30.23 -25.83 4.51
CA ASP A 207 -31.15 -26.15 3.40
C ASP A 207 -30.45 -26.11 2.05
N ILE A 208 -29.43 -25.22 1.93
CA ILE A 208 -28.72 -24.98 0.67
C ILE A 208 -27.66 -26.05 0.40
N ARG A 209 -27.04 -26.63 1.43
CA ARG A 209 -26.03 -27.68 1.33
C ARG A 209 -24.92 -27.38 0.32
N LEU A 210 -24.35 -26.18 0.34
CA LEU A 210 -23.29 -25.76 -0.60
C LEU A 210 -22.11 -26.75 -0.64
N ARG A 211 -21.78 -27.36 0.50
CA ARG A 211 -20.72 -28.37 0.56
C ARG A 211 -21.03 -29.60 -0.25
N ASP A 212 -22.30 -30.02 -0.29
CA ASP A 212 -22.73 -31.23 -1.01
C ASP A 212 -22.81 -30.96 -2.52
N HIS A 213 -23.15 -29.75 -2.93
CA HIS A 213 -23.35 -29.39 -4.33
C HIS A 213 -22.06 -28.97 -5.03
N VAL A 214 -21.27 -28.12 -4.40
CA VAL A 214 -20.09 -27.46 -5.02
C VAL A 214 -18.81 -27.60 -4.18
N ASN A 215 -18.86 -28.38 -3.11
CA ASN A 215 -17.75 -28.63 -2.17
C ASN A 215 -17.11 -27.35 -1.62
N ILE A 216 -17.89 -26.26 -1.49
CA ILE A 216 -17.47 -24.97 -0.93
C ILE A 216 -17.81 -24.92 0.56
N THR A 217 -16.89 -24.37 1.34
CA THR A 217 -17.14 -24.08 2.75
C THR A 217 -17.51 -22.61 2.92
N VAL A 218 -18.64 -22.33 3.58
CA VAL A 218 -19.00 -20.99 4.03
C VAL A 218 -18.34 -20.77 5.38
N SER A 219 -17.32 -19.91 5.43
CA SER A 219 -16.56 -19.59 6.66
C SER A 219 -17.27 -18.54 7.52
N GLY A 220 -18.06 -17.69 6.92
CA GLY A 220 -18.82 -16.66 7.60
C GLY A 220 -19.76 -15.91 6.67
N VAL A 221 -20.51 -14.99 7.23
CA VAL A 221 -21.41 -14.11 6.50
C VAL A 221 -21.24 -12.65 6.98
N TRP A 222 -21.35 -11.74 6.06
CA TRP A 222 -21.53 -10.31 6.37
C TRP A 222 -23.01 -9.99 6.27
N GLU A 223 -23.57 -9.46 7.32
CA GLU A 223 -24.95 -8.96 7.34
C GLU A 223 -24.93 -7.49 7.70
N ARG A 224 -25.30 -6.61 6.76
CA ARG A 224 -25.29 -5.14 6.94
C ARG A 224 -23.97 -4.59 7.52
N GLY A 225 -22.84 -5.11 7.03
CA GLY A 225 -21.51 -4.69 7.46
C GLY A 225 -21.01 -5.30 8.79
N ARG A 226 -21.74 -6.24 9.37
CA ARG A 226 -21.33 -7.01 10.57
C ARG A 226 -21.00 -8.45 10.19
N TYR A 227 -19.79 -8.88 10.53
CA TYR A 227 -19.38 -10.26 10.33
C TYR A 227 -19.99 -11.18 11.37
N GLN A 228 -20.45 -12.35 10.96
CA GLN A 228 -20.94 -13.42 11.80
C GLN A 228 -20.35 -14.76 11.31
N ASN A 229 -20.02 -15.64 12.25
CA ASN A 229 -19.62 -17.00 11.90
C ASN A 229 -20.80 -17.74 11.25
N ALA A 230 -20.53 -18.47 10.18
CA ALA A 230 -21.54 -19.25 9.52
C ALA A 230 -21.90 -20.49 10.36
N GLY A 231 -23.18 -20.69 10.57
CA GLY A 231 -23.73 -21.88 11.21
C GLY A 231 -24.82 -22.49 10.32
N PRO A 232 -25.20 -23.77 10.57
CA PRO A 232 -26.22 -24.45 9.77
C PRO A 232 -27.54 -23.68 9.68
N ASP A 233 -27.91 -23.01 10.77
CA ASP A 233 -29.18 -22.28 10.90
C ASP A 233 -29.08 -20.81 10.52
N THR A 234 -27.93 -20.39 9.97
CA THR A 234 -27.74 -19.00 9.46
C THR A 234 -28.71 -18.78 8.30
N LEU A 235 -29.63 -17.85 8.48
CA LEU A 235 -30.58 -17.43 7.45
C LEU A 235 -29.90 -16.47 6.47
N ILE A 236 -30.06 -16.72 5.20
CA ILE A 236 -29.54 -15.86 4.13
C ILE A 236 -30.62 -14.85 3.72
N THR A 237 -30.26 -13.57 3.78
CA THR A 237 -31.13 -12.43 3.38
C THR A 237 -30.59 -11.79 2.11
N GLU A 238 -31.32 -10.84 1.53
CA GLU A 238 -30.83 -10.03 0.41
C GLU A 238 -29.62 -9.15 0.73
N ASN A 239 -29.34 -8.92 2.02
CA ASN A 239 -28.19 -8.13 2.48
C ASN A 239 -27.01 -9.00 2.89
N THR A 240 -27.13 -10.31 2.79
CA THR A 240 -26.09 -11.25 3.17
C THR A 240 -25.01 -11.33 2.10
N VAL A 241 -23.75 -11.20 2.51
CA VAL A 241 -22.58 -11.51 1.68
C VAL A 241 -21.92 -12.74 2.30
N LEU A 242 -21.84 -13.81 1.54
CA LEU A 242 -21.22 -15.07 1.95
C LEU A 242 -19.68 -14.93 1.85
N VAL A 243 -18.96 -15.46 2.84
CA VAL A 243 -17.50 -15.65 2.77
C VAL A 243 -17.23 -17.11 2.50
N LEU A 244 -16.78 -17.40 1.29
CA LEU A 244 -16.60 -18.72 0.72
C LEU A 244 -15.12 -19.13 0.76
N ALA A 245 -14.85 -20.40 1.00
CA ALA A 245 -13.53 -20.99 0.92
C ALA A 245 -13.57 -22.21 0.00
N GLY A 246 -12.74 -22.19 -1.06
CA GLY A 246 -12.71 -23.26 -2.05
C GLY A 246 -11.60 -23.05 -3.08
N THR A 247 -11.48 -23.95 -4.04
CA THR A 247 -10.59 -23.83 -5.19
C THR A 247 -11.22 -22.96 -6.29
N ARG A 248 -10.43 -22.58 -7.30
CA ARG A 248 -10.95 -21.81 -8.45
C ARG A 248 -12.12 -22.54 -9.12
N SER A 249 -11.97 -23.83 -9.42
CA SER A 249 -13.03 -24.60 -10.08
C SER A 249 -14.33 -24.69 -9.27
N GLN A 250 -14.22 -24.75 -7.95
CA GLN A 250 -15.38 -24.77 -7.06
C GLN A 250 -16.10 -23.42 -7.03
N LEU A 251 -15.36 -22.31 -7.05
CA LEU A 251 -15.94 -20.97 -7.14
C LEU A 251 -16.63 -20.75 -8.50
N ASP A 252 -16.01 -21.19 -9.59
CA ASP A 252 -16.60 -21.11 -10.93
C ASP A 252 -17.88 -21.95 -11.04
N GLU A 253 -17.94 -23.11 -10.38
CA GLU A 253 -19.13 -23.94 -10.30
C GLU A 253 -20.24 -23.28 -9.45
N TYR A 254 -19.88 -22.63 -8.34
CA TYR A 254 -20.81 -21.82 -7.56
C TYR A 254 -21.43 -20.71 -8.42
N ASP A 255 -20.60 -19.98 -9.15
CA ASP A 255 -21.05 -18.90 -10.02
C ASP A 255 -22.03 -19.42 -11.09
N SER A 256 -21.73 -20.57 -11.68
CA SER A 256 -22.59 -21.17 -12.71
C SER A 256 -23.98 -21.60 -12.19
N LEU A 257 -24.06 -22.02 -10.92
CA LEU A 257 -25.29 -22.53 -10.31
C LEU A 257 -26.16 -21.45 -9.67
N PHE A 258 -25.53 -20.43 -9.08
CA PHE A 258 -26.24 -19.47 -8.23
C PHE A 258 -26.24 -18.04 -8.78
N CYS A 259 -25.35 -17.73 -9.73
CA CYS A 259 -25.29 -16.39 -10.33
C CYS A 259 -26.18 -16.34 -11.57
N ILE A 260 -27.41 -15.90 -11.39
CA ILE A 260 -28.30 -15.59 -12.53
C ILE A 260 -27.89 -14.22 -13.05
N TYR A 261 -27.39 -14.16 -14.28
CA TYR A 261 -27.03 -12.92 -14.95
C TYR A 261 -28.26 -12.02 -15.10
N HIS A 262 -28.36 -11.01 -14.28
CA HIS A 262 -29.20 -9.85 -14.56
C HIS A 262 -28.29 -8.68 -14.89
N ALA A 263 -28.28 -8.28 -16.16
CA ALA A 263 -27.64 -7.03 -16.56
C ALA A 263 -28.17 -5.89 -15.68
N ASN A 264 -27.28 -5.15 -15.06
CA ASN A 264 -27.68 -4.05 -14.19
C ASN A 264 -28.15 -2.89 -15.10
N GLU A 265 -29.46 -2.68 -15.21
CA GLU A 265 -30.05 -1.63 -16.05
C GLU A 265 -29.91 -0.22 -15.43
N VAL A 266 -29.40 -0.13 -14.19
CA VAL A 266 -29.22 1.15 -13.50
C VAL A 266 -27.90 1.79 -13.94
N PRO A 267 -27.91 2.98 -14.55
CA PRO A 267 -26.68 3.64 -14.98
C PRO A 267 -25.80 4.00 -13.78
N ILE A 268 -24.51 3.73 -13.91
CA ILE A 268 -23.49 4.08 -12.94
C ILE A 268 -22.86 5.41 -13.36
N VAL A 269 -22.81 6.37 -12.45
CA VAL A 269 -22.18 7.67 -12.69
C VAL A 269 -20.83 7.70 -11.98
N ILE A 270 -19.75 7.85 -12.75
CA ILE A 270 -18.40 8.03 -12.23
C ILE A 270 -18.03 9.50 -12.29
N LEU A 271 -17.85 10.12 -11.13
CA LEU A 271 -17.39 11.51 -11.02
C LEU A 271 -15.88 11.55 -10.87
N GLY A 272 -15.20 11.94 -11.95
CA GLY A 272 -13.73 12.01 -12.04
C GLY A 272 -13.12 10.88 -12.86
N LEU A 273 -12.47 11.25 -13.97
CA LEU A 273 -11.77 10.34 -14.89
C LEU A 273 -10.24 10.33 -14.64
N GLY A 274 -9.81 10.51 -13.38
CA GLY A 274 -8.44 10.24 -13.00
C GLY A 274 -8.13 8.72 -13.07
N ARG A 275 -6.89 8.32 -12.77
CA ARG A 275 -6.44 6.91 -12.87
C ARG A 275 -7.38 5.93 -12.16
N VAL A 276 -7.85 6.25 -10.97
CA VAL A 276 -8.82 5.40 -10.22
C VAL A 276 -10.17 5.35 -10.92
N GLY A 277 -10.71 6.51 -11.36
CA GLY A 277 -12.00 6.56 -12.03
C GLY A 277 -12.00 5.84 -13.38
N ALA A 278 -10.91 5.96 -14.15
CA ALA A 278 -10.73 5.21 -15.39
C ALA A 278 -10.62 3.70 -15.16
N ALA A 279 -9.95 3.28 -14.09
CA ALA A 279 -9.86 1.87 -13.71
C ALA A 279 -11.17 1.31 -13.11
N THR A 280 -12.12 2.19 -12.74
CA THR A 280 -13.45 1.80 -12.24
C THR A 280 -14.44 1.59 -13.36
N ALA A 281 -14.25 2.30 -14.50
CA ALA A 281 -15.11 2.24 -15.68
C ALA A 281 -14.91 0.97 -16.49
#